data_070945db11268a681199978d7fe74628
#
_entry.id   070945db11268a681199978d7fe74628
#
_cell.length_a   1.000
_cell.length_b   1.000
_cell.length_c   1.000
_cell.angle_alpha   90.00
_cell.angle_beta   90.00
_cell.angle_gamma   90.00
#
_symmetry.space_group_name_H-M   'P 1'
#
loop_
_entity.id
_entity.type
_entity.pdbx_description
1 polymer ?
#
loop_
_entity_poly.entity_id
_entity_poly.type
_entity_poly.pdbx_seq_one_letter_code
_entity_poly.pdbx_strand_id
1 'polypeptide(L)'
;MILEHADITIAPGQNAAFEAAIQRGIATVIAQAKGFRDAKVHRGIESTERYILTIHWDTLENHTVDFRGGPLFPQWRAIVGPFFAKPPVVEHFELAAGHG
;
A
#
# COMPACT_ATOMS: atom_id res chain seq x y z
N MET A 1 -2.65 -15.04 8.14
CA MET A 1 -2.06 -13.76 7.69
C MET A 1 -2.39 -13.56 6.22
N ILE A 2 -2.75 -12.36 5.86
CA ILE A 2 -3.20 -12.00 4.51
C ILE A 2 -2.20 -11.04 3.89
N LEU A 3 -1.95 -11.20 2.59
CA LEU A 3 -1.16 -10.24 1.82
C LEU A 3 -2.08 -9.33 1.03
N GLU A 4 -2.01 -8.04 1.28
CA GLU A 4 -2.60 -7.03 0.41
C GLU A 4 -1.59 -6.70 -0.69
N HIS A 5 -2.08 -6.61 -1.92
CA HIS A 5 -1.29 -6.25 -3.09
C HIS A 5 -1.98 -5.06 -3.78
N ALA A 6 -1.33 -3.91 -3.77
CA ALA A 6 -1.85 -2.71 -4.40
C ALA A 6 -0.97 -2.35 -5.60
N ASP A 7 -1.58 -2.33 -6.78
CA ASP A 7 -0.94 -1.93 -8.04
C ASP A 7 -1.22 -0.43 -8.25
N ILE A 8 -0.17 0.38 -8.14
CA ILE A 8 -0.27 1.85 -8.14
C ILE A 8 0.42 2.40 -9.38
N THR A 9 -0.27 3.29 -10.09
CA THR A 9 0.33 4.08 -11.17
C THR A 9 0.31 5.54 -10.76
N ILE A 10 1.48 6.21 -10.82
CA ILE A 10 1.61 7.61 -10.45
C ILE A 10 1.74 8.52 -11.68
N ALA A 11 1.51 9.81 -11.47
CA ALA A 11 1.76 10.83 -12.50
C ALA A 11 3.25 10.87 -12.86
N PRO A 12 3.59 11.08 -14.14
CA PRO A 12 4.98 11.12 -14.58
C PRO A 12 5.81 12.22 -13.86
N GLY A 13 7.06 11.90 -13.61
CA GLY A 13 8.00 12.86 -13.00
C GLY A 13 7.87 13.00 -11.49
N GLN A 14 7.00 12.23 -10.82
CA GLN A 14 6.74 12.36 -9.40
C GLN A 14 7.39 11.27 -8.56
N ASN A 15 8.29 10.47 -9.13
CA ASN A 15 8.83 9.30 -8.44
C ASN A 15 9.47 9.63 -7.09
N ALA A 16 10.37 10.59 -7.04
CA ALA A 16 11.07 10.93 -5.80
C ALA A 16 10.10 11.44 -4.73
N ALA A 17 9.17 12.31 -5.10
CA ALA A 17 8.18 12.85 -4.18
C ALA A 17 7.23 11.76 -3.69
N PHE A 18 6.79 10.86 -4.60
CA PHE A 18 5.93 9.75 -4.23
C PHE A 18 6.63 8.77 -3.29
N GLU A 19 7.88 8.42 -3.57
CA GLU A 19 8.63 7.47 -2.72
C GLU A 19 8.80 8.02 -1.31
N ALA A 20 9.09 9.32 -1.18
CA ALA A 20 9.16 9.96 0.13
C ALA A 20 7.79 9.98 0.82
N ALA A 21 6.73 10.28 0.08
CA ALA A 21 5.38 10.36 0.63
C ALA A 21 4.88 8.98 1.10
N ILE A 22 5.04 7.93 0.28
CA ILE A 22 4.55 6.59 0.64
C ILE A 22 5.34 6.01 1.82
N GLN A 23 6.65 6.26 1.89
CA GLN A 23 7.46 5.87 3.04
C GLN A 23 6.93 6.53 4.32
N ARG A 24 6.64 7.82 4.27
CA ARG A 24 6.07 8.55 5.41
C ARG A 24 4.68 8.02 5.77
N GLY A 25 3.84 7.78 4.77
CA GLY A 25 2.49 7.26 5.00
C GLY A 25 2.49 5.87 5.63
N ILE A 26 3.41 5.01 5.22
CA ILE A 26 3.59 3.70 5.86
C ILE A 26 4.01 3.89 7.31
N ALA A 27 5.06 4.66 7.57
CA ALA A 27 5.62 4.81 8.91
C ALA A 27 4.67 5.49 9.89
N THR A 28 3.91 6.49 9.44
CA THR A 28 3.10 7.32 10.34
C THR A 28 1.62 6.95 10.37
N VAL A 29 1.12 6.23 9.38
CA VAL A 29 -0.30 5.88 9.28
C VAL A 29 -0.52 4.38 9.28
N ILE A 30 -0.08 3.68 8.22
CA ILE A 30 -0.39 2.26 8.08
C ILE A 30 0.21 1.43 9.22
N ALA A 31 1.43 1.74 9.64
CA ALA A 31 2.09 1.01 10.74
C ALA A 31 1.36 1.12 12.07
N GLN A 32 0.43 2.07 12.21
CA GLN A 32 -0.40 2.23 13.42
C GLN A 32 -1.69 1.43 13.32
N ALA A 33 -1.99 0.82 12.18
CA ALA A 33 -3.26 0.15 11.97
C ALA A 33 -3.31 -1.20 12.69
N LYS A 34 -4.50 -1.56 13.18
CA LYS A 34 -4.74 -2.84 13.83
C LYS A 34 -4.44 -3.97 12.86
N GLY A 35 -3.65 -4.93 13.29
CA GLY A 35 -3.30 -6.11 12.49
C GLY A 35 -2.19 -5.90 11.47
N PHE A 36 -1.61 -4.73 11.39
CA PHE A 36 -0.47 -4.46 10.52
C PHE A 36 0.74 -5.32 10.93
N ARG A 37 1.40 -5.93 9.94
CA ARG A 37 2.62 -6.72 10.15
C ARG A 37 3.84 -6.07 9.50
N ASP A 38 3.80 -5.89 8.18
CA ASP A 38 4.88 -5.27 7.43
C ASP A 38 4.36 -4.69 6.13
N ALA A 39 5.17 -3.85 5.51
CA ALA A 39 4.86 -3.27 4.20
C ALA A 39 6.13 -3.14 3.38
N LYS A 40 5.99 -3.34 2.07
CA LYS A 40 7.07 -3.16 1.09
C LYS A 40 6.54 -2.45 -0.13
N VAL A 41 7.38 -1.61 -0.72
CA VAL A 41 7.06 -0.90 -1.96
C VAL A 41 8.14 -1.22 -2.98
N HIS A 42 7.72 -1.66 -4.16
CA HIS A 42 8.64 -1.93 -5.27
C HIS A 42 8.28 -1.04 -6.44
N ARG A 43 9.31 -0.44 -7.06
CA ARG A 43 9.12 0.35 -8.28
C ARG A 43 9.30 -0.54 -9.50
N GLY A 44 8.43 -0.36 -10.49
CA GLY A 44 8.53 -1.06 -11.76
C GLY A 44 9.83 -0.74 -12.49
N ILE A 45 10.45 -1.75 -13.09
CA ILE A 45 11.64 -1.59 -13.93
C ILE A 45 11.22 -1.23 -15.35
N GLU A 46 10.28 -2.00 -15.90
CA GLU A 46 9.76 -1.77 -17.26
C GLU A 46 8.87 -0.53 -17.33
N SER A 47 8.11 -0.27 -16.28
CA SER A 47 7.20 0.89 -16.17
C SER A 47 7.54 1.65 -14.90
N THR A 48 8.32 2.72 -15.03
CA THR A 48 8.88 3.42 -13.87
C THR A 48 7.84 4.23 -13.09
N GLU A 49 6.66 4.50 -13.66
CA GLU A 49 5.55 5.12 -12.94
C GLU A 49 4.67 4.10 -12.21
N ARG A 50 4.99 2.82 -12.29
CA ARG A 50 4.22 1.76 -11.64
C ARG A 50 4.93 1.28 -10.37
N TYR A 51 4.15 1.15 -9.30
CA TYR A 51 4.64 0.66 -8.01
C TYR A 51 3.73 -0.45 -7.51
N ILE A 52 4.33 -1.41 -6.82
CA ILE A 52 3.59 -2.46 -6.11
C ILE A 52 3.81 -2.25 -4.62
N LEU A 53 2.72 -1.99 -3.90
CA LEU A 53 2.70 -1.94 -2.45
C LEU A 53 2.16 -3.28 -1.95
N THR A 54 2.93 -3.95 -1.10
CA THR A 54 2.47 -5.16 -0.43
C THR A 54 2.44 -4.94 1.08
N ILE A 55 1.35 -5.36 1.72
CA ILE A 55 1.18 -5.25 3.17
C ILE A 55 0.69 -6.58 3.70
N HIS A 56 1.34 -7.10 4.75
CA HIS A 56 0.82 -8.23 5.49
C HIS A 56 -0.07 -7.75 6.64
N TRP A 57 -1.26 -8.33 6.71
CA TRP A 57 -2.25 -8.09 7.77
C TRP A 57 -2.53 -9.39 8.51
N ASP A 58 -2.85 -9.29 9.80
CA ASP A 58 -3.25 -10.47 10.58
C ASP A 58 -4.48 -11.13 9.99
N THR A 59 -5.49 -10.33 9.63
CA THR A 59 -6.74 -10.79 9.03
C THR A 59 -7.13 -9.89 7.86
N LEU A 60 -7.98 -10.43 6.97
CA LEU A 60 -8.54 -9.65 5.87
C LEU A 60 -9.33 -8.43 6.39
N GLU A 61 -10.11 -8.62 7.45
CA GLU A 61 -10.96 -7.59 8.02
C GLU A 61 -10.15 -6.44 8.63
N ASN A 62 -8.94 -6.69 9.09
CA ASN A 62 -8.05 -5.60 9.56
C ASN A 62 -7.85 -4.56 8.46
N HIS A 63 -7.74 -4.96 7.21
CA HIS A 63 -7.63 -4.03 6.10
C HIS A 63 -8.99 -3.55 5.59
N THR A 64 -9.88 -4.47 5.24
CA THR A 64 -11.11 -4.13 4.51
C THR A 64 -12.16 -3.46 5.37
N VAL A 65 -12.15 -3.69 6.68
CA VAL A 65 -13.12 -3.14 7.63
C VAL A 65 -12.46 -2.12 8.56
N ASP A 66 -11.48 -2.55 9.35
CA ASP A 66 -10.89 -1.70 10.39
C ASP A 66 -10.13 -0.52 9.80
N PHE A 67 -9.27 -0.78 8.82
CA PHE A 67 -8.47 0.28 8.21
C PHE A 67 -9.31 1.15 7.26
N ARG A 68 -10.00 0.53 6.29
CA ARG A 68 -10.79 1.27 5.31
C ARG A 68 -11.96 2.01 5.93
N GLY A 69 -12.57 1.44 6.96
CA GLY A 69 -13.69 2.07 7.67
C GLY A 69 -13.28 2.96 8.83
N GLY A 70 -11.99 3.08 9.12
CA GLY A 70 -11.48 3.81 10.26
C GLY A 70 -10.87 5.17 9.92
N PRO A 71 -10.37 5.88 10.93
CA PRO A 71 -9.85 7.24 10.76
C PRO A 71 -8.48 7.30 10.07
N LEU A 72 -7.75 6.19 10.00
CA LEU A 72 -6.42 6.17 9.38
C LEU A 72 -6.49 6.20 7.85
N PHE A 73 -7.52 5.65 7.26
CA PHE A 73 -7.63 5.58 5.80
C PHE A 73 -7.65 6.95 5.12
N PRO A 74 -8.47 7.93 5.58
CA PRO A 74 -8.40 9.28 5.00
C PRO A 74 -7.02 9.93 5.14
N GLN A 75 -6.32 9.66 6.25
CA GLN A 75 -4.97 10.17 6.45
C GLN A 75 -4.00 9.59 5.43
N TRP A 76 -4.09 8.29 5.18
CA TRP A 76 -3.29 7.61 4.16
C TRP A 76 -3.56 8.20 2.77
N ARG A 77 -4.84 8.34 2.42
CA ARG A 77 -5.22 8.90 1.12
C ARG A 77 -4.75 10.34 0.94
N ALA A 78 -4.76 11.14 2.00
CA ALA A 78 -4.27 12.51 1.94
C ALA A 78 -2.78 12.58 1.61
N ILE A 79 -2.00 11.59 2.06
CA ILE A 79 -0.55 11.55 1.82
C ILE A 79 -0.23 11.04 0.42
N VAL A 80 -0.84 9.94 -0.02
CA VAL A 80 -0.45 9.25 -1.26
C VAL A 80 -1.40 9.50 -2.42
N GLY A 81 -2.68 9.75 -2.15
CA GLY A 81 -3.71 9.91 -3.17
C GLY A 81 -3.42 10.95 -4.24
N PRO A 82 -2.85 12.13 -3.89
CA PRO A 82 -2.54 13.14 -4.88
C PRO A 82 -1.58 12.70 -5.99
N PHE A 83 -0.81 11.64 -5.77
CA PHE A 83 0.13 11.12 -6.77
C PHE A 83 -0.49 10.14 -7.74
N PHE A 84 -1.67 9.59 -7.44
CA PHE A 84 -2.27 8.54 -8.26
C PHE A 84 -2.73 9.08 -9.61
N ALA A 85 -2.26 8.45 -10.69
CA ALA A 85 -2.74 8.75 -12.04
C ALA A 85 -4.10 8.09 -12.31
N LYS A 86 -4.42 7.03 -11.57
CA LYS A 86 -5.69 6.31 -11.61
C LYS A 86 -5.90 5.60 -10.28
N PRO A 87 -7.13 5.16 -9.96
CA PRO A 87 -7.35 4.40 -8.73
C PRO A 87 -6.47 3.15 -8.67
N PRO A 88 -5.80 2.87 -7.55
CA PRO A 88 -5.03 1.65 -7.40
C PRO A 88 -5.90 0.40 -7.50
N VAL A 89 -5.33 -0.67 -8.05
CA VAL A 89 -5.99 -1.97 -8.06
C VAL A 89 -5.50 -2.76 -6.86
N VAL A 90 -6.41 -3.06 -5.94
CA VAL A 90 -6.10 -3.72 -4.68
C VAL A 90 -6.72 -5.10 -4.64
N GLU A 91 -5.89 -6.11 -4.38
CA GLU A 91 -6.33 -7.48 -4.25
C GLU A 91 -5.67 -8.10 -3.01
N HIS A 92 -6.22 -9.22 -2.54
CA HIS A 92 -5.73 -9.91 -1.35
C HIS A 92 -5.39 -11.35 -1.68
N PHE A 93 -4.36 -11.88 -1.01
CA PHE A 93 -3.84 -13.20 -1.29
C PHE A 93 -3.53 -13.93 0.02
N GLU A 94 -3.70 -15.25 -0.02
CA GLU A 94 -3.23 -16.14 1.04
C GLU A 94 -2.00 -16.88 0.55
N LEU A 95 -1.07 -17.15 1.45
CA LEU A 95 0.09 -17.97 1.11
C LEU A 95 -0.36 -19.39 0.77
N ALA A 96 -0.06 -19.85 -0.44
CA ALA A 96 -0.40 -21.19 -0.89
C ALA A 96 0.80 -22.13 -0.88
N ALA A 97 2.00 -21.60 -1.17
CA ALA A 97 3.23 -22.36 -1.19
C ALA A 97 4.41 -21.41 -1.07
N GLY A 98 5.56 -21.93 -0.67
CA GLY A 98 6.78 -21.13 -0.57
C GLY A 98 8.00 -22.00 -0.37
N HIS A 99 9.17 -21.38 -0.54
CA HIS A 99 10.46 -22.01 -0.28
C HIS A 99 11.50 -20.92 -0.03
N GLY A 100 12.37 -21.19 0.91
CA GLY A 100 13.51 -20.37 1.17
C GLY A 100 13.43 -19.10 1.78
#